data_0727a5b72ff6f35fa8664d947dbd8ce6
#
_entry.id   0727a5b72ff6f35fa8664d947dbd8ce6
#
_cell.length_a   1.000
_cell.length_b   1.000
_cell.length_c   1.000
_cell.angle_alpha   90.00
_cell.angle_beta   90.00
_cell.angle_gamma   90.00
#
_symmetry.space_group_name_H-M   'P 1'
#
loop_
_entity.id
_entity.type
_entity.pdbx_description
1 polymer ?
#
loop_
_entity_poly.entity_id
_entity_poly.type
_entity_poly.pdbx_seq_one_letter_code
_entity_poly.pdbx_strand_id
1 'polypeptide(L)'
;MAKSKVTQKKVSLSDLNNHNITNKRQALKDLKMLNFDDIQFKNPAQRRFYKTISSKDITFGIGPAGCGKTYLSVHKALRELGDKNSTIDGIVIVKPLVEAAGEKIGFLPGDVEEKTAPFMMSFYYNMEQIIGKQRLNILKESNTIQVIPMAYMRGITLSNKFVILDEAQNATPEQIKMFVTRLGENSKYIITGDLAQSDIKRGMSGLEDAIKRFAGVHGVGLAQFIEKDIVRHSLVRRLLKRYKDSFNIIDEISAEKTISMWIHEQGLDTPTDGSIDDYHYKLKK
;
A
#
# COMPACT_ATOMS: atom_id res chain seq x y z
N MET A 1 -30.15 52.00 -3.93
CA MET A 1 -29.49 50.75 -3.49
C MET A 1 -29.66 49.70 -4.59
N ALA A 2 -28.66 49.51 -5.44
CA ALA A 2 -28.69 48.55 -6.55
C ALA A 2 -28.20 47.20 -6.08
N LYS A 3 -29.06 46.17 -6.12
CA LYS A 3 -28.68 44.79 -5.85
C LYS A 3 -27.97 44.23 -7.09
N SER A 4 -26.66 43.98 -6.98
CA SER A 4 -25.89 43.27 -8.00
C SER A 4 -26.35 41.81 -8.02
N LYS A 5 -26.97 41.38 -9.12
CA LYS A 5 -27.25 39.96 -9.39
C LYS A 5 -25.93 39.29 -9.81
N VAL A 6 -25.34 38.52 -8.92
CA VAL A 6 -24.26 37.57 -9.27
C VAL A 6 -24.90 36.43 -10.07
N THR A 7 -24.73 36.47 -11.38
CA THR A 7 -25.17 35.42 -12.28
C THR A 7 -24.18 34.25 -12.15
N GLN A 8 -24.52 33.21 -11.37
CA GLN A 8 -23.79 31.95 -11.39
C GLN A 8 -23.94 31.33 -12.78
N LYS A 9 -22.88 31.39 -13.58
CA LYS A 9 -22.78 30.63 -14.84
C LYS A 9 -22.94 29.15 -14.54
N LYS A 10 -24.02 28.51 -14.99
CA LYS A 10 -24.15 27.04 -14.96
C LYS A 10 -23.08 26.47 -15.86
N VAL A 11 -22.08 25.81 -15.27
CA VAL A 11 -21.05 25.07 -16.00
C VAL A 11 -21.73 23.85 -16.62
N SER A 12 -21.58 23.61 -17.92
CA SER A 12 -22.18 22.48 -18.61
C SER A 12 -21.35 21.22 -18.34
N LEU A 13 -21.97 20.02 -18.44
CA LEU A 13 -21.26 18.73 -18.34
C LEU A 13 -20.15 18.59 -19.39
N SER A 14 -20.33 19.19 -20.57
CA SER A 14 -19.31 19.24 -21.63
C SER A 14 -18.11 20.10 -21.22
N ASP A 15 -18.34 21.22 -20.53
CA ASP A 15 -17.24 22.07 -20.05
C ASP A 15 -16.44 21.42 -18.94
N LEU A 16 -17.11 20.70 -18.03
CA LEU A 16 -16.46 19.90 -16.99
C LEU A 16 -15.61 18.77 -17.57
N ASN A 17 -16.14 18.04 -18.56
CA ASN A 17 -15.40 16.98 -19.24
C ASN A 17 -14.18 17.53 -20.00
N ASN A 18 -14.31 18.63 -20.70
CA ASN A 18 -13.21 19.28 -21.41
C ASN A 18 -12.14 19.81 -20.45
N HIS A 19 -12.56 20.36 -19.31
CA HIS A 19 -11.64 20.83 -18.27
C HIS A 19 -10.85 19.66 -17.67
N ASN A 20 -11.50 18.55 -17.34
CA ASN A 20 -10.86 17.34 -16.83
C ASN A 20 -9.86 16.74 -17.83
N ILE A 21 -10.20 16.69 -19.12
CA ILE A 21 -9.29 16.20 -20.18
C ILE A 21 -8.06 17.10 -20.30
N THR A 22 -8.24 18.40 -20.24
CA THR A 22 -7.13 19.38 -20.33
C THR A 22 -6.22 19.26 -19.11
N ASN A 23 -6.77 19.18 -17.91
CA ASN A 23 -6.02 19.00 -16.67
C ASN A 23 -5.24 17.68 -16.66
N LYS A 24 -5.86 16.57 -17.09
CA LYS A 24 -5.20 15.28 -17.25
C LYS A 24 -4.00 15.38 -18.18
N ARG A 25 -4.17 15.99 -19.37
CA ARG A 25 -3.08 16.16 -20.35
C ARG A 25 -1.92 16.96 -19.76
N GLN A 26 -2.23 18.05 -19.05
CA GLN A 26 -1.20 18.86 -18.40
C GLN A 26 -0.48 18.08 -17.28
N ALA A 27 -1.22 17.40 -16.40
CA ALA A 27 -0.62 16.59 -15.33
C ALA A 27 0.28 15.48 -15.86
N LEU A 28 -0.11 14.80 -16.95
CA LEU A 28 0.72 13.80 -17.61
C LEU A 28 1.96 14.42 -18.26
N LYS A 29 1.84 15.62 -18.84
CA LYS A 29 2.97 16.37 -19.38
C LYS A 29 3.97 16.73 -18.28
N ASP A 30 3.46 17.25 -17.16
CA ASP A 30 4.29 17.61 -16.00
C ASP A 30 4.95 16.38 -15.38
N LEU A 31 4.25 15.23 -15.36
CA LEU A 31 4.81 13.97 -14.90
C LEU A 31 5.99 13.51 -15.77
N LYS A 32 5.90 13.71 -17.10
CA LYS A 32 6.97 13.40 -18.05
C LYS A 32 8.24 14.26 -17.89
N MET A 33 8.13 15.37 -17.17
CA MET A 33 9.26 16.25 -16.86
C MET A 33 9.96 15.89 -15.54
N LEU A 34 9.38 14.97 -14.75
CA LEU A 34 10.00 14.51 -13.51
C LEU A 34 11.14 13.53 -13.80
N ASN A 35 12.20 13.66 -13.02
CA ASN A 35 13.30 12.71 -13.04
C ASN A 35 12.97 11.54 -12.10
N PHE A 36 12.70 10.37 -12.66
CA PHE A 36 12.44 9.13 -11.91
C PHE A 36 13.70 8.26 -11.77
N ASP A 37 14.86 8.70 -12.29
CA ASP A 37 16.08 7.90 -12.25
C ASP A 37 16.83 8.06 -10.92
N ASP A 38 16.46 9.05 -10.09
CA ASP A 38 17.08 9.33 -8.80
C ASP A 38 16.69 8.37 -7.68
N ILE A 39 16.00 7.27 -8.00
CA ILE A 39 15.62 6.28 -7.00
C ILE A 39 16.86 5.61 -6.38
N GLN A 40 16.99 5.76 -5.07
CA GLN A 40 18.07 5.12 -4.32
C GLN A 40 17.60 3.81 -3.70
N PHE A 41 18.09 2.70 -4.24
CA PHE A 41 17.84 1.38 -3.66
C PHE A 41 18.65 1.20 -2.38
N LYS A 42 17.98 0.86 -1.28
CA LYS A 42 18.61 0.67 0.03
C LYS A 42 19.27 -0.72 0.18
N ASN A 43 18.92 -1.67 -0.68
CA ASN A 43 19.51 -3.02 -0.71
C ASN A 43 19.37 -3.68 -2.10
N PRO A 44 20.12 -4.77 -2.36
CA PRO A 44 20.07 -5.47 -3.65
C PRO A 44 18.70 -6.09 -3.98
N ALA A 45 17.89 -6.49 -2.97
CA ALA A 45 16.57 -7.07 -3.21
C ALA A 45 15.61 -6.04 -3.82
N GLN A 46 15.66 -4.78 -3.35
CA GLN A 46 14.90 -3.67 -3.94
C GLN A 46 15.26 -3.47 -5.42
N ARG A 47 16.54 -3.50 -5.76
CA ARG A 47 17.01 -3.37 -7.14
C ARG A 47 16.53 -4.55 -8.00
N ARG A 48 16.59 -5.79 -7.49
CA ARG A 48 16.08 -6.97 -8.20
C ARG A 48 14.57 -6.85 -8.44
N PHE A 49 13.80 -6.50 -7.42
CA PHE A 49 12.34 -6.31 -7.55
C PHE A 49 12.01 -5.29 -8.63
N TYR A 50 12.63 -4.12 -8.58
CA TYR A 50 12.40 -3.05 -9.55
C TYR A 50 12.76 -3.47 -10.99
N LYS A 51 13.88 -4.22 -11.17
CA LYS A 51 14.27 -4.79 -12.46
C LYS A 51 13.29 -5.85 -12.94
N THR A 52 12.78 -6.71 -12.06
CA THR A 52 11.79 -7.73 -12.41
C THR A 52 10.50 -7.10 -12.90
N ILE A 53 10.00 -6.03 -12.25
CA ILE A 53 8.84 -5.27 -12.71
C ILE A 53 9.06 -4.75 -14.14
N SER A 54 10.26 -4.29 -14.48
CA SER A 54 10.55 -3.77 -15.80
C SER A 54 10.47 -4.85 -16.91
N SER A 55 10.85 -6.08 -16.59
CA SER A 55 11.05 -7.16 -17.57
C SER A 55 9.92 -8.18 -17.64
N LYS A 56 8.92 -8.08 -16.77
CA LYS A 56 7.83 -9.06 -16.66
C LYS A 56 6.47 -8.39 -16.74
N ASP A 57 5.46 -9.13 -17.17
CA ASP A 57 4.08 -8.67 -17.22
C ASP A 57 3.41 -8.79 -15.86
N ILE A 58 3.69 -9.89 -15.13
CA ILE A 58 3.26 -10.09 -13.76
C ILE A 58 4.49 -10.24 -12.86
N THR A 59 4.58 -9.46 -11.79
CA THR A 59 5.68 -9.53 -10.83
C THR A 59 5.16 -9.73 -9.42
N PHE A 60 5.63 -10.79 -8.76
CA PHE A 60 5.41 -11.01 -7.34
C PHE A 60 6.56 -10.38 -6.53
N GLY A 61 6.20 -9.56 -5.55
CA GLY A 61 7.11 -8.98 -4.57
C GLY A 61 6.77 -9.49 -3.16
N ILE A 62 7.51 -10.50 -2.69
CA ILE A 62 7.16 -11.26 -1.49
C ILE A 62 8.17 -11.02 -0.38
N GLY A 63 7.68 -10.85 0.84
CA GLY A 63 8.52 -10.75 2.03
C GLY A 63 8.00 -9.77 3.08
N PRO A 64 8.75 -9.57 4.18
CA PRO A 64 8.27 -8.87 5.35
C PRO A 64 7.89 -7.40 5.10
N ALA A 65 7.02 -6.87 5.95
CA ALA A 65 6.65 -5.46 5.92
C ALA A 65 7.87 -4.55 6.15
N GLY A 66 7.90 -3.40 5.47
CA GLY A 66 8.98 -2.42 5.60
C GLY A 66 10.18 -2.64 4.68
N CYS A 67 10.11 -3.56 3.72
CA CYS A 67 11.14 -3.75 2.68
C CYS A 67 11.00 -2.76 1.51
N GLY A 68 9.94 -1.92 1.49
CA GLY A 68 9.71 -0.93 0.44
C GLY A 68 8.96 -1.46 -0.79
N LYS A 69 8.29 -2.61 -0.70
CA LYS A 69 7.52 -3.20 -1.82
C LYS A 69 6.52 -2.22 -2.41
N THR A 70 5.63 -1.68 -1.58
CA THR A 70 4.59 -0.72 -1.99
C THR A 70 5.20 0.55 -2.59
N TYR A 71 6.23 1.14 -1.95
CA TYR A 71 6.91 2.34 -2.45
C TYR A 71 7.52 2.11 -3.84
N LEU A 72 8.25 1.01 -4.03
CA LEU A 72 8.89 0.68 -5.31
C LEU A 72 7.89 0.39 -6.41
N SER A 73 6.77 -0.26 -6.08
CA SER A 73 5.66 -0.50 -7.01
C SER A 73 5.02 0.81 -7.47
N VAL A 74 4.74 1.72 -6.54
CA VAL A 74 4.18 3.05 -6.80
C VAL A 74 5.15 3.88 -7.64
N HIS A 75 6.43 3.92 -7.25
CA HIS A 75 7.44 4.65 -7.99
C HIS A 75 7.55 4.16 -9.44
N LYS A 76 7.58 2.83 -9.63
CA LYS A 76 7.65 2.25 -10.98
C LYS A 76 6.39 2.55 -11.80
N ALA A 77 5.21 2.49 -11.18
CA ALA A 77 3.95 2.82 -11.83
C ALA A 77 3.92 4.28 -12.33
N LEU A 78 4.34 5.21 -11.48
CA LEU A 78 4.41 6.64 -11.84
C LEU A 78 5.46 6.91 -12.93
N ARG A 79 6.60 6.22 -12.87
CA ARG A 79 7.62 6.29 -13.91
C ARG A 79 7.07 5.80 -15.26
N GLU A 80 6.42 4.64 -15.31
CA GLU A 80 5.81 4.10 -16.53
C GLU A 80 4.71 5.03 -17.07
N LEU A 81 3.88 5.58 -16.19
CA LEU A 81 2.86 6.55 -16.57
C LEU A 81 3.46 7.85 -17.15
N GLY A 82 4.64 8.25 -16.66
CA GLY A 82 5.39 9.42 -17.14
C GLY A 82 6.28 9.14 -18.35
N ASP A 83 6.53 7.90 -18.73
CA ASP A 83 7.40 7.57 -19.85
C ASP A 83 6.68 7.80 -21.20
N LYS A 84 7.35 8.53 -22.10
CA LYS A 84 6.79 8.84 -23.42
C LYS A 84 6.66 7.60 -24.32
N ASN A 85 7.47 6.58 -24.06
CA ASN A 85 7.50 5.34 -24.83
C ASN A 85 6.61 4.24 -24.22
N SER A 86 6.07 4.49 -23.02
CA SER A 86 5.17 3.54 -22.37
C SER A 86 3.75 3.64 -22.91
N THR A 87 3.10 2.51 -23.03
CA THR A 87 1.68 2.40 -23.38
C THR A 87 0.77 2.56 -22.17
N ILE A 88 1.32 2.65 -20.95
CA ILE A 88 0.56 2.78 -19.72
C ILE A 88 -0.13 4.16 -19.66
N ASP A 89 -1.44 4.16 -19.55
CA ASP A 89 -2.28 5.35 -19.50
C ASP A 89 -3.01 5.56 -18.15
N GLY A 90 -2.83 4.62 -17.21
CA GLY A 90 -3.41 4.71 -15.88
C GLY A 90 -2.83 3.71 -14.88
N ILE A 91 -3.02 4.03 -13.61
CA ILE A 91 -2.61 3.20 -12.46
C ILE A 91 -3.87 2.72 -11.74
N VAL A 92 -3.94 1.44 -11.47
CA VAL A 92 -5.03 0.82 -10.71
C VAL A 92 -4.46 0.18 -9.46
N ILE A 93 -5.00 0.58 -8.30
CA ILE A 93 -4.63 0.02 -7.00
C ILE A 93 -5.74 -0.89 -6.54
N VAL A 94 -5.38 -2.11 -6.17
CA VAL A 94 -6.30 -3.14 -5.70
C VAL A 94 -5.86 -3.63 -4.33
N LYS A 95 -6.81 -3.77 -3.42
CA LYS A 95 -6.58 -4.46 -2.14
C LYS A 95 -7.67 -5.51 -1.90
N PRO A 96 -7.32 -6.68 -1.36
CA PRO A 96 -8.29 -7.55 -0.74
C PRO A 96 -8.87 -6.80 0.47
N LEU A 97 -10.20 -6.68 0.51
CA LEU A 97 -10.86 -6.13 1.69
C LEU A 97 -11.11 -7.29 2.66
N VAL A 98 -10.28 -7.36 3.69
CA VAL A 98 -10.52 -8.27 4.82
C VAL A 98 -11.20 -7.43 5.89
N GLU A 99 -12.34 -7.89 6.36
CA GLU A 99 -12.95 -7.34 7.56
C GLU A 99 -12.00 -7.61 8.73
N ALA A 100 -11.35 -6.57 9.24
CA ALA A 100 -10.55 -6.68 10.45
C ALA A 100 -11.46 -7.11 11.60
N ALA A 101 -10.95 -7.94 12.50
CA ALA A 101 -11.69 -8.60 13.58
C ALA A 101 -12.76 -7.71 14.22
N GLY A 102 -14.01 -7.84 13.77
CA GLY A 102 -15.17 -7.13 14.29
C GLY A 102 -15.61 -5.87 13.56
N GLU A 103 -14.83 -5.32 12.63
CA GLU A 103 -15.19 -4.13 11.84
C GLU A 103 -15.70 -4.55 10.46
N LYS A 104 -17.01 -4.51 10.27
CA LYS A 104 -17.64 -4.78 8.97
C LYS A 104 -17.56 -3.51 8.10
N ILE A 105 -16.80 -3.56 7.04
CA ILE A 105 -16.65 -2.45 6.07
C ILE A 105 -18.01 -1.99 5.53
N GLY A 106 -19.00 -2.89 5.45
CA GLY A 106 -20.37 -2.57 5.04
C GLY A 106 -21.10 -1.54 5.92
N PHE A 107 -20.68 -1.35 7.17
CA PHE A 107 -21.27 -0.38 8.10
C PHE A 107 -20.60 1.01 8.08
N LEU A 108 -19.49 1.18 7.37
CA LEU A 108 -18.89 2.52 7.24
C LEU A 108 -19.83 3.42 6.39
N PRO A 109 -20.13 4.65 6.87
CA PRO A 109 -20.91 5.60 6.09
C PRO A 109 -20.13 6.06 4.85
N GLY A 110 -20.85 6.46 3.80
CA GLY A 110 -20.25 7.00 2.59
C GLY A 110 -20.27 6.06 1.38
N ASP A 111 -19.75 6.55 0.28
CA ASP A 111 -19.62 5.80 -0.97
C ASP A 111 -18.43 4.80 -0.90
N VAL A 112 -18.19 4.05 -1.97
CA VAL A 112 -17.11 3.04 -2.04
C VAL A 112 -15.74 3.69 -1.89
N GLU A 113 -15.55 4.89 -2.43
CA GLU A 113 -14.27 5.61 -2.38
C GLU A 113 -13.99 6.09 -0.96
N GLU A 114 -14.98 6.66 -0.28
CA GLU A 114 -14.88 7.08 1.13
C GLU A 114 -14.59 5.90 2.06
N LYS A 115 -15.25 4.76 1.85
CA LYS A 115 -15.03 3.52 2.64
C LYS A 115 -13.64 2.92 2.43
N THR A 116 -13.08 3.04 1.24
CA THR A 116 -11.76 2.48 0.91
C THR A 116 -10.61 3.44 1.19
N ALA A 117 -10.87 4.74 1.32
CA ALA A 117 -9.85 5.77 1.51
C ALA A 117 -8.85 5.49 2.66
N PRO A 118 -9.26 5.03 3.85
CA PRO A 118 -8.32 4.72 4.93
C PRO A 118 -7.30 3.65 4.53
N PHE A 119 -7.73 2.63 3.79
CA PHE A 119 -6.87 1.53 3.35
C PHE A 119 -5.89 1.94 2.25
N MET A 120 -6.14 3.07 1.58
CA MET A 120 -5.35 3.58 0.47
C MET A 120 -4.38 4.70 0.87
N MET A 121 -4.44 5.16 2.12
CA MET A 121 -3.59 6.27 2.59
C MET A 121 -2.10 6.03 2.37
N SER A 122 -1.62 4.81 2.56
CA SER A 122 -0.20 4.48 2.34
C SER A 122 0.23 4.65 0.87
N PHE A 123 -0.65 4.35 -0.08
CA PHE A 123 -0.40 4.57 -1.50
C PHE A 123 -0.39 6.06 -1.84
N TYR A 124 -1.42 6.79 -1.40
CA TYR A 124 -1.52 8.23 -1.65
C TYR A 124 -0.35 8.98 -1.03
N TYR A 125 0.06 8.62 0.20
CA TYR A 125 1.23 9.19 0.83
C TYR A 125 2.49 8.96 -0.01
N ASN A 126 2.75 7.74 -0.46
CA ASN A 126 3.91 7.44 -1.29
C ASN A 126 3.87 8.20 -2.63
N MET A 127 2.71 8.28 -3.28
CA MET A 127 2.53 9.04 -4.52
C MET A 127 2.77 10.54 -4.29
N GLU A 128 2.21 11.09 -3.22
CA GLU A 128 2.38 12.50 -2.85
C GLU A 128 3.87 12.86 -2.62
N GLN A 129 4.63 11.98 -1.96
CA GLN A 129 6.07 12.16 -1.77
C GLN A 129 6.86 12.18 -3.09
N ILE A 130 6.39 11.45 -4.11
CA ILE A 130 7.08 11.33 -5.40
C ILE A 130 6.69 12.46 -6.37
N ILE A 131 5.41 12.76 -6.51
CA ILE A 131 4.90 13.67 -7.54
C ILE A 131 4.29 14.97 -6.99
N GLY A 132 4.13 15.09 -5.69
CA GLY A 132 3.48 16.22 -5.02
C GLY A 132 1.96 16.13 -5.02
N LYS A 133 1.34 16.77 -4.02
CA LYS A 133 -0.11 16.72 -3.75
C LYS A 133 -0.97 17.21 -4.91
N GLN A 134 -0.57 18.32 -5.55
CA GLN A 134 -1.34 18.91 -6.63
C GLN A 134 -1.48 17.97 -7.83
N ARG A 135 -0.36 17.36 -8.29
CA ARG A 135 -0.39 16.40 -9.40
C ARG A 135 -1.18 15.15 -9.07
N LEU A 136 -1.02 14.63 -7.85
CA LEU A 136 -1.78 13.48 -7.38
C LEU A 136 -3.30 13.75 -7.45
N ASN A 137 -3.76 14.90 -6.96
CA ASN A 137 -5.18 15.26 -7.01
C ASN A 137 -5.72 15.30 -8.44
N ILE A 138 -5.01 15.95 -9.37
CA ILE A 138 -5.40 16.01 -10.78
C ILE A 138 -5.48 14.59 -11.40
N LEU A 139 -4.52 13.72 -11.10
CA LEU A 139 -4.51 12.35 -11.63
C LEU A 139 -5.63 11.48 -11.03
N LYS A 140 -6.05 11.74 -9.79
CA LYS A 140 -7.23 11.12 -9.18
C LYS A 140 -8.53 11.62 -9.81
N GLU A 141 -8.74 12.93 -9.86
CA GLU A 141 -9.93 13.56 -10.44
C GLU A 141 -10.14 13.18 -11.91
N SER A 142 -9.05 12.98 -12.65
CA SER A 142 -9.09 12.53 -14.05
C SER A 142 -9.23 11.00 -14.20
N ASN A 143 -9.43 10.26 -13.11
CA ASN A 143 -9.46 8.79 -13.11
C ASN A 143 -8.21 8.12 -13.73
N THR A 144 -7.07 8.83 -13.76
CA THR A 144 -5.80 8.24 -14.21
C THR A 144 -5.21 7.34 -13.13
N ILE A 145 -5.45 7.68 -11.87
CA ILE A 145 -5.17 6.83 -10.70
C ILE A 145 -6.51 6.42 -10.11
N GLN A 146 -6.76 5.12 -10.09
CA GLN A 146 -8.01 4.52 -9.62
C GLN A 146 -7.74 3.53 -8.50
N VAL A 147 -8.69 3.45 -7.58
CA VAL A 147 -8.75 2.41 -6.55
C VAL A 147 -9.96 1.54 -6.86
N ILE A 148 -9.71 0.25 -7.03
CA ILE A 148 -10.76 -0.71 -7.31
C ILE A 148 -10.71 -1.80 -6.23
N PRO A 149 -11.74 -1.91 -5.38
CA PRO A 149 -11.86 -3.07 -4.49
C PRO A 149 -11.85 -4.35 -5.29
N MET A 150 -11.14 -5.37 -4.80
CA MET A 150 -11.00 -6.63 -5.53
C MET A 150 -12.34 -7.25 -5.94
N ALA A 151 -13.38 -7.10 -5.14
CA ALA A 151 -14.72 -7.61 -5.42
C ALA A 151 -15.35 -6.99 -6.70
N TYR A 152 -14.96 -5.76 -7.08
CA TYR A 152 -15.51 -5.06 -8.25
C TYR A 152 -14.72 -5.30 -9.54
N MET A 153 -13.67 -6.11 -9.50
CA MET A 153 -12.86 -6.40 -10.69
C MET A 153 -13.50 -7.44 -11.63
N ARG A 154 -14.59 -8.07 -11.20
CA ARG A 154 -15.25 -9.12 -11.99
C ARG A 154 -15.82 -8.57 -13.29
N GLY A 155 -15.46 -9.19 -14.44
CA GLY A 155 -16.00 -8.82 -15.75
C GLY A 155 -15.30 -7.65 -16.46
N ILE A 156 -14.27 -7.02 -15.84
CA ILE A 156 -13.48 -5.97 -16.49
C ILE A 156 -12.18 -6.57 -17.06
N THR A 157 -11.67 -5.94 -18.11
CA THR A 157 -10.31 -6.19 -18.63
C THR A 157 -9.52 -4.89 -18.53
N LEU A 158 -8.33 -4.94 -17.98
CA LEU A 158 -7.47 -3.77 -17.76
C LEU A 158 -6.35 -3.78 -18.80
N SER A 159 -6.52 -3.04 -19.88
CA SER A 159 -5.49 -2.82 -20.91
C SER A 159 -4.80 -1.49 -20.73
N ASN A 160 -3.52 -1.41 -21.05
CA ASN A 160 -2.67 -0.22 -20.89
C ASN A 160 -2.63 0.30 -19.45
N LYS A 161 -2.70 -0.59 -18.45
CA LYS A 161 -2.73 -0.24 -17.04
C LYS A 161 -1.54 -0.80 -16.27
N PHE A 162 -1.06 -0.02 -15.31
CA PHE A 162 -0.17 -0.51 -14.28
C PHE A 162 -1.01 -0.83 -13.05
N VAL A 163 -1.12 -2.11 -12.72
CA VAL A 163 -2.03 -2.60 -11.68
C VAL A 163 -1.22 -3.11 -10.49
N ILE A 164 -1.55 -2.63 -9.30
CA ILE A 164 -0.88 -3.03 -8.05
C ILE A 164 -1.90 -3.69 -7.14
N LEU A 165 -1.72 -4.98 -6.86
CA LEU A 165 -2.41 -5.70 -5.80
C LEU A 165 -1.48 -5.77 -4.59
N ASP A 166 -1.87 -5.11 -3.50
CA ASP A 166 -1.13 -5.12 -2.23
C ASP A 166 -1.85 -5.96 -1.17
N GLU A 167 -1.10 -6.45 -0.19
CA GLU A 167 -1.59 -7.34 0.86
C GLU A 167 -2.24 -8.63 0.30
N ALA A 168 -1.67 -9.15 -0.79
CA ALA A 168 -2.23 -10.29 -1.52
C ALA A 168 -2.30 -11.59 -0.71
N GLN A 169 -1.58 -11.71 0.42
CA GLN A 169 -1.72 -12.83 1.36
C GLN A 169 -3.15 -12.94 1.91
N ASN A 170 -3.91 -11.85 1.88
CA ASN A 170 -5.30 -11.77 2.35
C ASN A 170 -6.33 -12.04 1.25
N ALA A 171 -5.90 -12.44 0.06
CA ALA A 171 -6.78 -12.88 -1.02
C ALA A 171 -6.87 -14.40 -1.07
N THR A 172 -8.05 -14.94 -1.43
CA THR A 172 -8.25 -16.37 -1.67
C THR A 172 -7.69 -16.78 -3.04
N PRO A 173 -7.47 -18.10 -3.31
CA PRO A 173 -7.05 -18.58 -4.63
C PRO A 173 -7.99 -18.14 -5.76
N GLU A 174 -9.30 -18.15 -5.53
CA GLU A 174 -10.32 -17.72 -6.50
C GLU A 174 -10.21 -16.23 -6.79
N GLN A 175 -9.93 -15.42 -5.76
CA GLN A 175 -9.72 -13.98 -5.91
C GLN A 175 -8.45 -13.67 -6.69
N ILE A 176 -7.33 -14.35 -6.42
CA ILE A 176 -6.10 -14.17 -7.21
C ILE A 176 -6.32 -14.64 -8.66
N LYS A 177 -6.98 -15.79 -8.87
CA LYS A 177 -7.34 -16.26 -10.22
C LYS A 177 -8.20 -15.22 -10.94
N MET A 178 -9.23 -14.69 -10.29
CA MET A 178 -10.09 -13.65 -10.84
C MET A 178 -9.24 -12.40 -11.20
N PHE A 179 -8.34 -11.96 -10.33
CA PHE A 179 -7.47 -10.79 -10.54
C PHE A 179 -6.55 -10.95 -11.74
N VAL A 180 -5.78 -12.05 -11.82
CA VAL A 180 -4.81 -12.25 -12.90
C VAL A 180 -5.47 -12.42 -14.27
N THR A 181 -6.72 -12.92 -14.30
CA THR A 181 -7.49 -13.04 -15.54
C THR A 181 -8.05 -11.70 -16.06
N ARG A 182 -7.82 -10.60 -15.34
CA ARG A 182 -8.15 -9.23 -15.79
C ARG A 182 -7.03 -8.58 -16.58
N LEU A 183 -5.86 -9.24 -16.69
CA LEU A 183 -4.72 -8.75 -17.43
C LEU A 183 -5.10 -8.54 -18.90
N GLY A 184 -5.08 -7.30 -19.35
CA GLY A 184 -5.28 -6.89 -20.73
C GLY A 184 -3.95 -6.58 -21.41
N GLU A 185 -4.03 -6.25 -22.69
CA GLU A 185 -2.86 -5.91 -23.51
C GLU A 185 -2.07 -4.73 -22.93
N ASN A 186 -0.74 -4.80 -23.07
CA ASN A 186 0.20 -3.75 -22.68
C ASN A 186 0.11 -3.36 -21.18
N SER A 187 -0.39 -4.23 -20.32
CA SER A 187 -0.51 -3.96 -18.90
C SER A 187 0.56 -4.65 -18.08
N LYS A 188 0.87 -4.09 -16.90
CA LYS A 188 1.79 -4.66 -15.91
C LYS A 188 1.09 -4.87 -14.59
N TYR A 189 1.21 -6.06 -14.04
CA TYR A 189 0.60 -6.45 -12.77
C TYR A 189 1.66 -6.71 -11.71
N ILE A 190 1.54 -6.02 -10.59
CA ILE A 190 2.42 -6.19 -9.44
C ILE A 190 1.58 -6.73 -8.29
N ILE A 191 2.02 -7.87 -7.75
CA ILE A 191 1.35 -8.55 -6.64
C ILE A 191 2.31 -8.55 -5.45
N THR A 192 1.99 -7.79 -4.41
CA THR A 192 2.82 -7.68 -3.21
C THR A 192 2.14 -8.32 -2.01
N GLY A 193 2.95 -8.92 -1.14
CA GLY A 193 2.43 -9.54 0.08
C GLY A 193 3.50 -10.09 1.00
N ASP A 194 3.06 -10.55 2.16
CA ASP A 194 3.88 -11.21 3.18
C ASP A 194 3.25 -12.56 3.56
N LEU A 195 3.88 -13.66 3.19
CA LEU A 195 3.36 -15.00 3.49
C LEU A 195 3.27 -15.32 5.00
N ALA A 196 4.01 -14.57 5.84
CA ALA A 196 3.97 -14.73 7.28
C ALA A 196 2.86 -13.93 7.98
N GLN A 197 2.24 -12.96 7.27
CA GLN A 197 1.25 -12.04 7.82
C GLN A 197 -0.11 -12.22 7.12
N SER A 198 -0.67 -13.42 7.17
CA SER A 198 -2.00 -13.69 6.58
C SER A 198 -3.08 -13.63 7.64
N ASP A 199 -4.11 -12.79 7.41
CA ASP A 199 -5.31 -12.70 8.25
C ASP A 199 -6.35 -13.78 7.91
N ILE A 200 -6.15 -14.51 6.81
CA ILE A 200 -6.99 -15.65 6.44
C ILE A 200 -6.44 -16.95 7.00
N LYS A 201 -7.31 -17.96 7.15
CA LYS A 201 -6.93 -19.27 7.71
C LYS A 201 -5.74 -19.86 6.96
N ARG A 202 -4.84 -20.48 7.74
CA ARG A 202 -3.62 -21.14 7.21
C ARG A 202 -4.00 -22.15 6.10
N GLY A 203 -3.31 -22.10 4.96
CA GLY A 203 -3.59 -22.95 3.80
C GLY A 203 -4.66 -22.40 2.83
N MET A 204 -5.28 -21.25 3.13
CA MET A 204 -6.25 -20.59 2.25
C MET A 204 -5.69 -19.37 1.51
N SER A 205 -4.41 -19.05 1.68
CA SER A 205 -3.80 -17.90 1.01
C SER A 205 -3.64 -18.14 -0.48
N GLY A 206 -4.33 -17.32 -1.26
CA GLY A 206 -4.22 -17.33 -2.72
C GLY A 206 -2.85 -16.88 -3.21
N LEU A 207 -2.12 -16.10 -2.43
CA LEU A 207 -0.77 -15.67 -2.77
C LEU A 207 0.20 -16.87 -2.82
N GLU A 208 0.15 -17.75 -1.81
CA GLU A 208 0.99 -18.96 -1.77
C GLU A 208 0.64 -19.93 -2.91
N ASP A 209 -0.66 -20.14 -3.14
CA ASP A 209 -1.16 -20.97 -4.24
C ASP A 209 -0.71 -20.44 -5.61
N ALA A 210 -0.84 -19.11 -5.82
CA ALA A 210 -0.44 -18.48 -7.06
C ALA A 210 1.06 -18.57 -7.33
N ILE A 211 1.90 -18.38 -6.32
CA ILE A 211 3.37 -18.53 -6.46
C ILE A 211 3.72 -19.94 -6.93
N LYS A 212 3.09 -20.97 -6.35
CA LYS A 212 3.32 -22.36 -6.74
C LYS A 212 2.86 -22.66 -8.17
N ARG A 213 1.68 -22.16 -8.56
CA ARG A 213 1.10 -22.43 -9.88
C ARG A 213 1.79 -21.67 -11.01
N PHE A 214 2.26 -20.45 -10.74
CA PHE A 214 2.82 -19.59 -11.78
C PHE A 214 4.34 -19.67 -11.87
N ALA A 215 4.97 -20.52 -11.05
CA ALA A 215 6.40 -20.79 -11.16
C ALA A 215 6.76 -21.28 -12.56
N GLY A 216 7.75 -20.62 -13.19
CA GLY A 216 8.21 -20.97 -14.54
C GLY A 216 7.35 -20.49 -15.71
N VAL A 217 6.20 -19.87 -15.45
CA VAL A 217 5.37 -19.30 -16.53
C VAL A 217 6.09 -18.10 -17.15
N HIS A 218 6.22 -18.10 -18.48
CA HIS A 218 6.82 -16.98 -19.22
C HIS A 218 6.02 -15.69 -18.97
N GLY A 219 6.69 -14.55 -18.80
CA GLY A 219 6.06 -13.28 -18.47
C GLY A 219 5.82 -13.07 -16.97
N VAL A 220 5.96 -14.12 -16.13
CA VAL A 220 5.84 -14.03 -14.67
C VAL A 220 7.22 -13.97 -14.02
N GLY A 221 7.37 -13.11 -13.01
CA GLY A 221 8.58 -12.96 -12.21
C GLY A 221 8.32 -12.90 -10.72
N LEU A 222 9.32 -13.31 -9.95
CA LEU A 222 9.31 -13.28 -8.49
C LEU A 222 10.53 -12.54 -7.95
N ALA A 223 10.32 -11.66 -6.99
CA ALA A 223 11.37 -11.08 -6.18
C ALA A 223 11.05 -11.29 -4.70
N GLN A 224 11.97 -11.95 -4.00
CA GLN A 224 11.84 -12.23 -2.58
C GLN A 224 12.66 -11.24 -1.76
N PHE A 225 12.06 -10.74 -0.70
CA PHE A 225 12.67 -9.97 0.36
C PHE A 225 12.75 -10.82 1.63
N ILE A 226 13.80 -10.61 2.39
CA ILE A 226 14.02 -11.30 3.67
C ILE A 226 14.22 -10.27 4.78
N GLU A 227 14.31 -10.69 6.03
CA GLU A 227 14.40 -9.79 7.19
C GLU A 227 15.53 -8.76 7.10
N LYS A 228 16.68 -9.13 6.54
CA LYS A 228 17.81 -8.18 6.36
C LYS A 228 17.51 -7.05 5.37
N ASP A 229 16.48 -7.21 4.52
CA ASP A 229 16.06 -6.22 3.53
C ASP A 229 15.10 -5.19 4.10
N ILE A 230 14.71 -5.32 5.38
CA ILE A 230 13.81 -4.38 6.07
C ILE A 230 14.49 -3.02 6.21
N VAL A 231 13.87 -1.99 5.67
CA VAL A 231 14.32 -0.59 5.71
C VAL A 231 13.47 0.17 6.73
N ARG A 232 13.70 -0.08 8.00
CA ARG A 232 13.04 0.61 9.11
C ARG A 232 14.08 1.16 10.09
N HIS A 233 13.64 2.10 10.92
CA HIS A 233 14.46 2.61 12.02
C HIS A 233 15.02 1.45 12.86
N SER A 234 16.28 1.55 13.31
CA SER A 234 16.97 0.48 14.04
C SER A 234 16.22 0.04 15.30
N LEU A 235 15.59 0.98 16.00
CA LEU A 235 14.76 0.69 17.17
C LEU A 235 13.56 -0.18 16.79
N VAL A 236 12.83 0.14 15.70
CA VAL A 236 11.68 -0.65 15.25
C VAL A 236 12.08 -2.09 14.94
N ARG A 237 13.26 -2.30 14.31
CA ARG A 237 13.77 -3.66 14.06
C ARG A 237 14.03 -4.42 15.36
N ARG A 238 14.61 -3.76 16.37
CA ARG A 238 14.84 -4.37 17.70
C ARG A 238 13.54 -4.72 18.41
N LEU A 239 12.53 -3.85 18.34
CA LEU A 239 11.21 -4.10 18.93
C LEU A 239 10.53 -5.30 18.24
N LEU A 240 10.50 -5.35 16.89
CA LEU A 240 9.91 -6.45 16.14
C LEU A 240 10.58 -7.80 16.44
N LYS A 241 11.91 -7.81 16.69
CA LYS A 241 12.60 -9.01 17.13
C LYS A 241 12.04 -9.53 18.46
N ARG A 242 11.76 -8.65 19.42
CA ARG A 242 11.18 -9.02 20.73
C ARG A 242 9.78 -9.63 20.60
N TYR A 243 8.97 -9.20 19.62
CA TYR A 243 7.67 -9.83 19.35
C TYR A 243 7.77 -11.21 18.70
N LYS A 244 8.89 -11.51 18.01
CA LYS A 244 9.11 -12.83 17.41
C LYS A 244 9.74 -13.84 18.39
N ASP A 245 10.64 -13.35 19.22
CA ASP A 245 11.14 -14.14 20.33
C ASP A 245 9.91 -14.36 21.22
N SER A 246 9.30 -15.55 21.13
CA SER A 246 8.20 -15.93 22.01
C SER A 246 8.63 -15.60 23.41
N PHE A 247 8.06 -14.55 24.01
CA PHE A 247 8.11 -14.39 25.44
C PHE A 247 7.42 -15.65 25.96
N ASN A 248 8.17 -16.64 26.35
CA ASN A 248 7.75 -17.53 27.40
C ASN A 248 7.55 -16.63 28.61
N ILE A 249 6.37 -16.06 28.73
CA ILE A 249 5.82 -15.48 29.95
C ILE A 249 5.55 -16.70 30.84
N ILE A 250 6.59 -17.45 31.16
CA ILE A 250 6.61 -18.55 32.12
C ILE A 250 7.39 -18.08 33.35
N ASP A 251 7.48 -16.85 33.57
CA ASP A 251 7.61 -16.31 34.89
C ASP A 251 6.70 -15.10 34.93
N GLU A 252 5.69 -15.18 35.75
CA GLU A 252 4.99 -14.06 36.37
C GLU A 252 5.98 -13.22 37.21
N ILE A 253 7.08 -12.83 36.57
CA ILE A 253 7.74 -11.60 36.96
C ILE A 253 6.72 -10.54 36.55
N SER A 254 5.90 -10.18 37.49
CA SER A 254 4.77 -9.28 37.33
C SER A 254 5.23 -8.11 36.45
N ALA A 255 4.37 -7.57 35.63
CA ALA A 255 4.65 -6.36 34.85
C ALA A 255 5.27 -5.27 35.78
N GLU A 256 4.93 -5.26 37.05
CA GLU A 256 5.47 -4.44 38.12
C GLU A 256 6.97 -4.61 38.31
N LYS A 257 7.48 -5.83 38.37
CA LYS A 257 8.92 -6.07 38.54
C LYS A 257 9.69 -5.66 37.28
N THR A 258 9.11 -5.87 36.12
CA THR A 258 9.68 -5.41 34.83
C THR A 258 9.69 -3.89 34.75
N ILE A 259 8.61 -3.22 35.22
CA ILE A 259 8.51 -1.76 35.30
C ILE A 259 9.57 -1.22 36.27
N SER A 260 9.71 -1.82 37.47
CA SER A 260 10.72 -1.41 38.45
C SER A 260 12.14 -1.54 37.93
N MET A 261 12.47 -2.66 37.23
CA MET A 261 13.77 -2.83 36.59
C MET A 261 14.03 -1.77 35.53
N TRP A 262 13.02 -1.47 34.69
CA TRP A 262 13.15 -0.47 33.63
C TRP A 262 13.32 0.95 34.19
N ILE A 263 12.60 1.31 35.25
CA ILE A 263 12.75 2.59 35.95
C ILE A 263 14.16 2.72 36.53
N HIS A 264 14.65 1.67 37.16
CA HIS A 264 16.01 1.62 37.73
C HIS A 264 17.09 1.78 36.65
N GLU A 265 16.94 1.11 35.49
CA GLU A 265 17.86 1.23 34.34
C GLU A 265 17.91 2.65 33.75
N GLN A 266 16.82 3.43 33.91
CA GLN A 266 16.74 4.81 33.48
C GLN A 266 17.32 5.80 34.52
N GLY A 267 17.83 5.32 35.64
CA GLY A 267 18.33 6.17 36.74
C GLY A 267 17.24 7.01 37.42
N LEU A 268 15.98 6.58 37.30
CA LEU A 268 14.85 7.18 37.97
C LEU A 268 14.65 6.43 39.31
N ASP A 269 14.66 7.17 40.41
CA ASP A 269 14.39 6.57 41.74
C ASP A 269 12.95 6.02 41.76
N THR A 270 12.81 4.75 42.18
CA THR A 270 11.48 4.19 42.47
C THR A 270 10.86 4.93 43.65
N PRO A 271 9.58 5.35 43.56
CA PRO A 271 8.89 5.90 44.70
C PRO A 271 8.94 4.93 45.90
N THR A 272 9.49 5.37 47.02
CA THR A 272 9.66 4.55 48.23
C THR A 272 8.38 4.37 49.05
N ASP A 273 7.25 4.88 48.57
CA ASP A 273 6.01 4.99 49.35
C ASP A 273 4.84 4.11 48.88
N GLY A 274 5.10 3.04 48.16
CA GLY A 274 4.10 1.98 47.94
C GLY A 274 2.88 2.34 47.10
N SER A 275 2.83 3.51 46.45
CA SER A 275 1.69 3.94 45.63
C SER A 275 1.90 3.57 44.16
N ILE A 276 1.98 2.25 43.85
CA ILE A 276 2.00 1.73 42.51
C ILE A 276 0.68 2.02 41.76
N ASP A 277 -0.41 2.24 42.51
CA ASP A 277 -1.74 2.51 41.96
C ASP A 277 -1.84 3.84 41.20
N ASP A 278 -1.01 4.83 41.53
CA ASP A 278 -1.00 6.13 40.83
C ASP A 278 -0.38 6.07 39.42
N TYR A 279 0.50 5.09 39.14
CA TYR A 279 1.10 4.91 37.82
C TYR A 279 0.15 4.24 36.83
N HIS A 280 -0.72 3.34 37.31
CA HIS A 280 -1.73 2.71 36.45
C HIS A 280 -2.77 3.71 35.89
N TYR A 281 -2.99 4.82 36.61
CA TYR A 281 -3.95 5.85 36.19
C TYR A 281 -3.37 6.78 35.08
N LYS A 282 -2.05 6.97 35.03
CA LYS A 282 -1.38 7.83 34.06
C LYS A 282 -1.11 7.13 32.72
N LEU A 283 -1.10 5.81 32.66
CA LEU A 283 -0.90 5.03 31.42
C LEU A 283 -2.21 4.75 30.67
N LYS A 284 -3.38 5.09 31.27
CA LYS A 284 -4.72 4.93 30.65
C LYS A 284 -5.30 6.23 30.08
N LYS A 285 -4.57 7.32 30.09
CA LYS A 285 -4.90 8.57 29.39
C LYS A 285 -3.90 8.81 28.25
#